data_c4a4eed82d6ccf5705f03c2abf611765
#
_entry.id   c4a4eed82d6ccf5705f03c2abf611765
#
_cell.length_a   1.000
_cell.length_b   1.000
_cell.length_c   1.000
_cell.angle_alpha   90.00
_cell.angle_beta   90.00
_cell.angle_gamma   90.00
#
_symmetry.space_group_name_H-M   'P 1'
#
loop_
_entity.id
_entity.type
_entity.pdbx_description
1 polymer ?
#
loop_
_entity_poly.entity_id
_entity_poly.type
_entity_poly.pdbx_seq_one_letter_code
_entity_poly.pdbx_strand_id
1 'polypeptide(L)'
;MSKIVDIHGNPLQREVFKTSQTVKLARMSRIYPDHPSRGLTIRKLPRILQAAERGDLSAQACLFGDMVERDGHIFAEMEKRKNALLTLDWSIEPPKNATKAELEMTANVQAWFDAMPEIEDIILNGMEAVGHGFSCQELEWDRLDNTWLPKALHLRPHYWFRTLPEQRDEIRLNTDEMDGSELWPFGWLVHRHNARSGFIATSGLFRVLVWPYLFKNFSLRDFAEFLEIYGLPARIAKYPAGTSDEDKDKLLDALVNLGHDAVATVQQGTDINFESAAGGGSDPFMEMIAWAERTQSKVILGGTLTSQADGKSSTNALGNVHNEVRHDLKTADARQLEGMFRQLIQMLLALNGYQDVNPRRLPRFVFDTREAVDLPQFADAVGKLVAAGVESIPVSWVHKKAAIPQAQKDEPVLQARQALPLLPTPLSYGRSRHGLGVLSQTIEADGIDPAQITLDNAPPQSDTIGAAMSQLLTPMVAALKQGQSVDEAMNIIAQSYPLLDDSTLQTLLSQAIFVADVWGRLHADS
;
A
#
# COMPACT_ATOMS: atom_id res chain seq x y z
N MET A 1 46.13 1.02 17.05
CA MET A 1 44.87 0.44 16.52
C MET A 1 43.82 0.54 17.61
N SER A 2 42.85 1.41 17.47
CA SER A 2 41.73 1.51 18.40
C SER A 2 40.98 0.19 18.40
N LYS A 3 40.74 -0.39 19.56
CA LYS A 3 39.92 -1.60 19.68
C LYS A 3 38.46 -1.17 19.56
N ILE A 4 37.79 -1.60 18.51
CA ILE A 4 36.33 -1.47 18.39
C ILE A 4 35.73 -2.40 19.44
N VAL A 5 34.88 -1.87 20.29
CA VAL A 5 34.20 -2.60 21.36
C VAL A 5 32.69 -2.61 21.11
N ASP A 6 32.02 -3.65 21.60
CA ASP A 6 30.56 -3.74 21.57
C ASP A 6 29.93 -2.77 22.59
N ILE A 7 28.59 -2.74 22.65
CA ILE A 7 27.81 -1.91 23.58
C ILE A 7 28.10 -2.23 25.06
N HIS A 8 28.73 -3.38 25.35
CA HIS A 8 29.12 -3.85 26.68
C HIS A 8 30.59 -3.61 26.97
N GLY A 9 31.37 -3.00 26.04
CA GLY A 9 32.80 -2.73 26.19
C GLY A 9 33.72 -3.88 25.84
N ASN A 10 33.21 -4.98 25.29
CA ASN A 10 34.04 -6.14 24.89
C ASN A 10 34.64 -5.93 23.50
N PRO A 11 35.89 -6.35 23.26
CA PRO A 11 36.51 -6.25 21.95
C PRO A 11 35.77 -7.09 20.93
N LEU A 12 35.37 -6.49 19.79
CA LEU A 12 34.75 -7.19 18.69
C LEU A 12 35.67 -8.25 18.11
N GLN A 13 35.14 -9.46 17.94
CA GLN A 13 35.87 -10.57 17.33
C GLN A 13 35.99 -10.35 15.83
N ARG A 14 37.15 -10.49 15.23
CA ARG A 14 37.38 -10.30 13.79
C ARG A 14 36.58 -11.24 12.90
N GLU A 15 36.06 -12.32 13.44
CA GLU A 15 35.24 -13.30 12.73
C GLU A 15 33.89 -12.75 12.30
N VAL A 16 33.31 -11.80 13.05
CA VAL A 16 32.07 -11.11 12.70
C VAL A 16 32.11 -10.42 11.34
N PHE A 17 33.31 -9.95 10.93
CA PHE A 17 33.53 -9.28 9.65
C PHE A 17 33.94 -10.23 8.50
N LYS A 18 34.13 -11.51 8.78
CA LYS A 18 34.61 -12.47 7.78
C LYS A 18 33.60 -13.54 7.41
N THR A 19 32.70 -13.89 8.31
CA THR A 19 31.77 -14.99 8.12
C THR A 19 30.41 -14.62 8.68
N SER A 20 29.38 -14.95 7.92
CA SER A 20 27.99 -14.83 8.33
C SER A 20 27.71 -15.78 9.51
N GLN A 21 27.01 -15.30 10.54
CA GLN A 21 26.63 -16.10 11.71
C GLN A 21 25.74 -17.28 11.32
N THR A 22 24.98 -17.14 10.26
CA THR A 22 24.01 -18.15 9.79
C THR A 22 24.61 -19.25 8.91
N VAL A 23 25.90 -19.20 8.55
CA VAL A 23 26.55 -20.24 7.74
C VAL A 23 26.39 -21.64 8.34
N LYS A 24 26.43 -21.75 9.68
CA LYS A 24 26.19 -23.03 10.38
C LYS A 24 24.71 -23.40 10.40
N LEU A 25 23.81 -22.42 10.53
CA LEU A 25 22.35 -22.61 10.57
C LEU A 25 21.77 -23.04 9.22
N ALA A 26 22.32 -22.56 8.12
CA ALA A 26 21.89 -22.98 6.78
C ALA A 26 22.03 -24.50 6.55
N ARG A 27 22.94 -25.17 7.30
CA ARG A 27 23.06 -26.62 7.31
C ARG A 27 22.11 -27.32 8.28
N MET A 28 21.50 -26.57 9.20
CA MET A 28 20.62 -27.07 10.26
C MET A 28 19.14 -26.81 9.96
N SER A 29 18.81 -26.15 8.83
CA SER A 29 17.42 -25.97 8.42
C SER A 29 16.80 -27.35 8.23
N ARG A 30 16.25 -27.90 9.31
CA ARG A 30 15.41 -29.08 9.28
C ARG A 30 14.18 -28.68 8.48
N ILE A 31 14.07 -29.27 7.29
CA ILE A 31 12.81 -29.32 6.58
C ILE A 31 11.85 -29.96 7.58
N TYR A 32 10.90 -29.19 8.09
CA TYR A 32 9.84 -29.74 8.91
C TYR A 32 9.13 -30.81 8.08
N PRO A 33 9.17 -32.10 8.48
CA PRO A 33 8.55 -33.17 7.70
C PRO A 33 7.05 -32.92 7.52
N ASP A 34 6.44 -32.19 8.46
CA ASP A 34 5.07 -31.69 8.36
C ASP A 34 5.04 -30.17 8.50
N HIS A 35 4.74 -29.46 7.40
CA HIS A 35 4.58 -28.02 7.44
C HIS A 35 3.49 -27.62 8.46
N PRO A 36 3.70 -26.60 9.31
CA PRO A 36 2.76 -26.22 10.37
C PRO A 36 1.35 -25.93 9.88
N SER A 37 1.18 -25.40 8.66
CA SER A 37 -0.11 -25.13 8.05
C SER A 37 -0.80 -26.39 7.52
N ARG A 38 -0.06 -27.49 7.33
CA ARG A 38 -0.63 -28.75 6.85
C ARG A 38 -1.60 -29.31 7.88
N GLY A 39 -2.86 -29.51 7.48
CA GLY A 39 -3.92 -29.94 8.39
C GLY A 39 -4.20 -28.91 9.48
N LEU A 40 -4.10 -27.61 9.17
CA LEU A 40 -4.44 -26.53 10.10
C LEU A 40 -5.92 -26.61 10.46
N THR A 41 -6.19 -26.63 11.76
CA THR A 41 -7.54 -26.69 12.32
C THR A 41 -7.72 -25.66 13.42
N ILE A 42 -8.97 -25.36 13.78
CA ILE A 42 -9.31 -24.47 14.91
C ILE A 42 -8.65 -24.94 16.21
N ARG A 43 -8.39 -26.25 16.37
CA ARG A 43 -7.74 -26.81 17.57
C ARG A 43 -6.20 -26.72 17.51
N LYS A 44 -5.61 -26.83 16.32
CA LYS A 44 -4.15 -26.78 16.13
C LYS A 44 -3.62 -25.35 16.26
N LEU A 45 -4.35 -24.37 15.73
CA LEU A 45 -3.96 -22.98 15.70
C LEU A 45 -3.60 -22.40 17.08
N PRO A 46 -4.43 -22.51 18.14
CA PRO A 46 -4.08 -21.97 19.45
C PRO A 46 -2.78 -22.54 20.02
N ARG A 47 -2.46 -23.81 19.72
CA ARG A 47 -1.21 -24.44 20.18
C ARG A 47 0.02 -23.82 19.55
N ILE A 48 -0.04 -23.51 18.23
CA ILE A 48 1.03 -22.80 17.51
C ILE A 48 1.23 -21.41 18.12
N LEU A 49 0.14 -20.66 18.33
CA LEU A 49 0.20 -19.32 18.89
C LEU A 49 0.71 -19.30 20.34
N GLN A 50 0.35 -20.30 21.16
CA GLN A 50 0.85 -20.43 22.52
C GLN A 50 2.32 -20.86 22.58
N ALA A 51 2.78 -21.70 21.66
CA ALA A 51 4.20 -22.06 21.57
C ALA A 51 5.05 -20.80 21.28
N ALA A 52 4.59 -19.93 20.37
CA ALA A 52 5.25 -18.67 20.07
C ALA A 52 5.32 -17.74 21.29
N GLU A 53 4.25 -17.66 22.09
CA GLU A 53 4.24 -16.88 23.34
C GLU A 53 5.22 -17.40 24.40
N ARG A 54 5.60 -18.67 24.31
CA ARG A 54 6.61 -19.31 25.16
C ARG A 54 8.03 -19.21 24.58
N GLY A 55 8.19 -18.56 23.44
CA GLY A 55 9.48 -18.29 22.81
C GLY A 55 9.77 -19.10 21.54
N ASP A 56 9.04 -20.17 21.24
CA ASP A 56 9.21 -20.91 19.99
C ASP A 56 8.40 -20.25 18.86
N LEU A 57 9.06 -19.35 18.12
CA LEU A 57 8.45 -18.62 17.01
C LEU A 57 8.35 -19.44 15.72
N SER A 58 9.02 -20.59 15.62
CA SER A 58 9.25 -21.31 14.36
C SER A 58 7.95 -21.71 13.66
N ALA A 59 7.05 -22.37 14.38
CA ALA A 59 5.78 -22.83 13.80
C ALA A 59 4.86 -21.67 13.41
N GLN A 60 4.83 -20.59 14.20
CA GLN A 60 4.08 -19.38 13.89
C GLN A 60 4.64 -18.68 12.67
N ALA A 61 5.94 -18.52 12.57
CA ALA A 61 6.61 -17.88 11.44
C ALA A 61 6.39 -18.65 10.12
N CYS A 62 6.48 -19.98 10.15
CA CYS A 62 6.16 -20.81 8.98
C CYS A 62 4.68 -20.68 8.58
N LEU A 63 3.76 -20.64 9.53
CA LEU A 63 2.33 -20.44 9.25
C LEU A 63 2.09 -19.08 8.61
N PHE A 64 2.73 -18.02 9.10
CA PHE A 64 2.58 -16.66 8.57
C PHE A 64 3.15 -16.54 7.15
N GLY A 65 4.30 -17.17 6.86
CA GLY A 65 4.83 -17.25 5.51
C GLY A 65 3.87 -17.95 4.55
N ASP A 66 3.32 -19.09 4.97
CA ASP A 66 2.36 -19.87 4.18
C ASP A 66 1.05 -19.08 3.91
N MET A 67 0.62 -18.22 4.86
CA MET A 67 -0.53 -17.33 4.64
C MET A 67 -0.30 -16.34 3.50
N VAL A 68 0.89 -15.75 3.43
CA VAL A 68 1.24 -14.79 2.37
C VAL A 68 1.38 -15.49 1.02
N GLU A 69 1.97 -16.68 1.00
CA GLU A 69 2.17 -17.44 -0.25
C GLU A 69 0.85 -17.98 -0.85
N ARG A 70 -0.14 -18.31 -0.01
CA ARG A 70 -1.37 -18.97 -0.46
C ARG A 70 -2.58 -18.07 -0.55
N ASP A 71 -2.61 -16.97 0.17
CA ASP A 71 -3.72 -16.02 0.12
C ASP A 71 -3.34 -14.80 -0.69
N GLY A 72 -3.76 -14.78 -1.97
CA GLY A 72 -3.46 -13.68 -2.89
C GLY A 72 -4.01 -12.33 -2.42
N HIS A 73 -5.07 -12.32 -1.60
CA HIS A 73 -5.60 -11.07 -1.06
C HIS A 73 -4.67 -10.52 0.05
N ILE A 74 -4.23 -11.37 0.99
CA ILE A 74 -3.25 -10.98 2.02
C ILE A 74 -1.96 -10.49 1.36
N PHE A 75 -1.44 -11.25 0.37
CA PHE A 75 -0.25 -10.85 -0.38
C PHE A 75 -0.40 -9.46 -0.99
N ALA A 76 -1.46 -9.23 -1.77
CA ALA A 76 -1.68 -7.98 -2.47
C ALA A 76 -1.81 -6.78 -1.53
N GLU A 77 -2.52 -6.93 -0.39
CA GLU A 77 -2.70 -5.86 0.57
C GLU A 77 -1.42 -5.55 1.35
N MET A 78 -0.65 -6.58 1.71
CA MET A 78 0.67 -6.40 2.35
C MET A 78 1.66 -5.72 1.41
N GLU A 79 1.72 -6.11 0.13
CA GLU A 79 2.58 -5.45 -0.86
C GLU A 79 2.19 -3.99 -1.08
N LYS A 80 0.91 -3.66 -1.16
CA LYS A 80 0.45 -2.26 -1.22
C LYS A 80 0.94 -1.44 -0.03
N ARG A 81 0.91 -2.01 1.18
CA ARG A 81 1.38 -1.34 2.40
C ARG A 81 2.89 -1.16 2.42
N LYS A 82 3.65 -2.22 2.07
CA LYS A 82 5.12 -2.17 2.03
C LYS A 82 5.61 -1.17 0.97
N ASN A 83 5.10 -1.27 -0.25
CA ASN A 83 5.50 -0.41 -1.36
C ASN A 83 5.11 1.06 -1.16
N ALA A 84 4.14 1.36 -0.29
CA ALA A 84 3.79 2.74 0.02
C ALA A 84 4.95 3.52 0.66
N LEU A 85 5.90 2.87 1.35
CA LEU A 85 7.06 3.52 1.94
C LEU A 85 8.11 3.88 0.90
N LEU A 86 8.22 3.11 -0.19
CA LEU A 86 9.16 3.42 -1.29
C LEU A 86 8.78 4.71 -2.05
N THR A 87 7.55 5.19 -1.88
CA THR A 87 7.12 6.46 -2.47
C THR A 87 7.53 7.69 -1.66
N LEU A 88 8.18 7.48 -0.51
CA LEU A 88 8.62 8.56 0.36
C LEU A 88 10.09 8.87 0.11
N ASP A 89 10.38 10.15 -0.10
CA ASP A 89 11.75 10.64 -0.04
C ASP A 89 12.30 10.51 1.39
N TRP A 90 13.59 10.34 1.50
CA TRP A 90 14.28 10.28 2.79
C TRP A 90 15.49 11.19 2.84
N SER A 91 15.90 11.57 4.04
CA SER A 91 17.10 12.37 4.28
C SER A 91 17.70 12.09 5.63
N ILE A 92 18.98 12.42 5.79
CA ILE A 92 19.64 12.38 7.09
C ILE A 92 19.58 13.77 7.72
N GLU A 93 18.82 13.89 8.81
CA GLU A 93 18.69 15.14 9.55
C GLU A 93 19.67 15.23 10.73
N PRO A 94 20.32 16.39 10.94
CA PRO A 94 21.16 16.62 12.11
C PRO A 94 20.30 16.74 13.39
N PRO A 95 20.90 16.55 14.58
CA PRO A 95 20.22 16.81 15.83
C PRO A 95 19.84 18.30 15.96
N LYS A 96 18.82 18.61 16.77
CA LYS A 96 18.41 20.00 17.02
C LYS A 96 19.57 20.82 17.58
N ASN A 97 19.77 22.04 17.08
CA ASN A 97 20.88 22.92 17.44
C ASN A 97 22.24 22.21 17.29
N ALA A 98 22.47 21.64 16.12
CA ALA A 98 23.68 20.91 15.81
C ALA A 98 24.92 21.79 15.85
N THR A 99 25.99 21.28 16.44
CA THR A 99 27.33 21.85 16.35
C THR A 99 27.93 21.66 14.96
N LYS A 100 29.00 22.39 14.63
CA LYS A 100 29.69 22.22 13.34
C LYS A 100 30.17 20.77 13.12
N ALA A 101 30.68 20.12 14.16
CA ALA A 101 31.11 18.72 14.10
C ALA A 101 29.93 17.75 13.85
N GLU A 102 28.76 18.04 14.44
CA GLU A 102 27.55 17.23 14.20
C GLU A 102 26.99 17.43 12.80
N LEU A 103 27.10 18.62 12.21
CA LEU A 103 26.74 18.88 10.82
C LEU A 103 27.65 18.12 9.86
N GLU A 104 28.97 18.14 10.10
CA GLU A 104 29.96 17.42 9.31
C GLU A 104 29.72 15.88 9.41
N MET A 105 29.49 15.38 10.61
CA MET A 105 29.11 13.98 10.84
C MET A 105 27.82 13.62 10.07
N THR A 106 26.81 14.49 10.07
CA THR A 106 25.56 14.26 9.35
C THR A 106 25.79 14.19 7.85
N ALA A 107 26.63 15.08 7.30
CA ALA A 107 26.99 15.06 5.88
C ALA A 107 27.72 13.77 5.48
N ASN A 108 28.62 13.26 6.35
CA ASN A 108 29.29 11.99 6.10
C ASN A 108 28.31 10.82 6.14
N VAL A 109 27.38 10.80 7.10
CA VAL A 109 26.34 9.76 7.15
C VAL A 109 25.45 9.82 5.91
N GLN A 110 25.04 11.01 5.46
CA GLN A 110 24.28 11.16 4.21
C GLN A 110 25.05 10.56 3.02
N ALA A 111 26.33 10.91 2.87
CA ALA A 111 27.16 10.39 1.78
C ALA A 111 27.32 8.85 1.84
N TRP A 112 27.37 8.26 3.03
CA TRP A 112 27.40 6.80 3.17
C TRP A 112 26.10 6.14 2.76
N PHE A 113 24.96 6.75 3.10
CA PHE A 113 23.65 6.25 2.67
C PHE A 113 23.44 6.41 1.15
N ASP A 114 23.88 7.53 0.58
CA ASP A 114 23.82 7.75 -0.88
C ASP A 114 24.72 6.76 -1.65
N ALA A 115 25.77 6.23 -1.01
CA ALA A 115 26.65 5.21 -1.57
C ALA A 115 26.10 3.77 -1.44
N MET A 116 25.02 3.55 -0.68
CA MET A 116 24.38 2.23 -0.53
C MET A 116 23.32 2.02 -1.61
N PRO A 117 23.51 1.09 -2.56
CA PRO A 117 22.56 0.89 -3.66
C PRO A 117 21.24 0.17 -3.25
N GLU A 118 21.22 -0.45 -2.07
CA GLU A 118 20.14 -1.37 -1.65
C GLU A 118 19.24 -0.80 -0.55
N ILE A 119 19.12 0.53 -0.42
CA ILE A 119 18.29 1.14 0.63
C ILE A 119 16.83 0.73 0.50
N GLU A 120 16.32 0.64 -0.72
CA GLU A 120 14.94 0.22 -0.99
C GLU A 120 14.69 -1.21 -0.53
N ASP A 121 15.63 -2.12 -0.78
CA ASP A 121 15.55 -3.50 -0.30
C ASP A 121 15.61 -3.57 1.24
N ILE A 122 16.44 -2.73 1.86
CA ILE A 122 16.52 -2.63 3.33
C ILE A 122 15.17 -2.19 3.91
N ILE A 123 14.50 -1.21 3.26
CA ILE A 123 13.17 -0.74 3.64
C ILE A 123 12.14 -1.87 3.50
N LEU A 124 12.06 -2.51 2.33
CA LEU A 124 11.11 -3.61 2.07
C LEU A 124 11.30 -4.77 3.04
N ASN A 125 12.55 -5.19 3.24
CA ASN A 125 12.89 -6.24 4.19
C ASN A 125 12.55 -5.85 5.64
N GLY A 126 12.73 -4.58 6.00
CA GLY A 126 12.30 -4.04 7.28
C GLY A 126 10.78 -4.13 7.46
N MET A 127 10.03 -3.85 6.41
CA MET A 127 8.56 -3.88 6.42
C MET A 127 7.95 -5.28 6.58
N GLU A 128 8.72 -6.36 6.39
CA GLU A 128 8.27 -7.71 6.76
C GLU A 128 7.87 -7.81 8.25
N ALA A 129 8.44 -6.96 9.08
CA ALA A 129 8.09 -6.86 10.49
C ALA A 129 6.63 -6.46 10.75
N VAL A 130 5.96 -5.80 9.81
CA VAL A 130 4.53 -5.45 9.95
C VAL A 130 3.68 -6.71 10.13
N GLY A 131 3.95 -7.72 9.33
CA GLY A 131 3.24 -9.00 9.39
C GLY A 131 3.68 -9.87 10.56
N HIS A 132 4.99 -10.04 10.71
CA HIS A 132 5.60 -10.97 11.67
C HIS A 132 5.83 -10.39 13.08
N GLY A 133 5.87 -9.06 13.22
CA GLY A 133 6.23 -8.34 14.45
C GLY A 133 7.72 -7.97 14.52
N PHE A 134 8.57 -8.61 13.73
CA PHE A 134 9.99 -8.33 13.64
C PHE A 134 10.54 -8.71 12.26
N SER A 135 11.69 -8.14 11.94
CA SER A 135 12.50 -8.49 10.77
C SER A 135 13.98 -8.44 11.16
N CYS A 136 14.74 -9.40 10.69
CA CYS A 136 16.17 -9.47 10.96
C CYS A 136 16.94 -9.59 9.64
N GLN A 137 17.80 -8.62 9.38
CA GLN A 137 18.67 -8.59 8.22
C GLN A 137 20.11 -8.81 8.69
N GLU A 138 20.78 -9.81 8.16
CA GLU A 138 22.18 -10.09 8.45
C GLU A 138 23.07 -9.24 7.59
N LEU A 139 24.02 -8.53 8.22
CA LEU A 139 24.94 -7.58 7.60
C LEU A 139 26.23 -8.26 7.18
N GLU A 140 26.65 -8.04 5.95
CA GLU A 140 28.00 -8.26 5.48
C GLU A 140 28.70 -6.90 5.32
N TRP A 141 29.87 -6.75 5.94
CA TRP A 141 30.64 -5.51 5.90
C TRP A 141 31.79 -5.60 4.90
N ASP A 142 32.04 -4.51 4.18
CA ASP A 142 33.23 -4.33 3.37
C ASP A 142 33.92 -3.01 3.71
N ARG A 143 35.20 -2.93 3.39
CA ARG A 143 35.98 -1.72 3.61
C ARG A 143 36.51 -1.19 2.30
N LEU A 144 35.87 -0.16 1.80
CA LEU A 144 36.22 0.54 0.58
C LEU A 144 36.84 1.90 0.94
N ASP A 145 37.96 2.26 0.34
CA ASP A 145 38.66 3.56 0.53
C ASP A 145 38.77 4.01 2.01
N ASN A 146 39.08 3.07 2.89
CA ASN A 146 39.21 3.27 4.32
C ASN A 146 37.86 3.51 5.07
N THR A 147 36.74 3.39 4.41
CA THR A 147 35.38 3.51 4.97
C THR A 147 34.70 2.14 5.06
N TRP A 148 34.12 1.83 6.21
CA TRP A 148 33.32 0.64 6.40
C TRP A 148 31.88 0.90 5.97
N LEU A 149 31.41 0.14 4.99
CA LEU A 149 30.03 0.17 4.52
C LEU A 149 29.44 -1.25 4.49
N PRO A 150 28.14 -1.41 4.60
CA PRO A 150 27.48 -2.67 4.31
C PRO A 150 27.74 -3.06 2.86
N LYS A 151 28.26 -4.27 2.65
CA LYS A 151 28.38 -4.88 1.33
C LYS A 151 27.07 -5.47 0.86
N ALA A 152 26.32 -6.09 1.78
CA ALA A 152 25.02 -6.68 1.54
C ALA A 152 24.24 -6.82 2.85
N LEU A 153 22.93 -6.78 2.76
CA LEU A 153 22.00 -7.09 3.85
C LEU A 153 21.07 -8.21 3.39
N HIS A 154 21.08 -9.31 4.13
CA HIS A 154 20.29 -10.48 3.79
C HIS A 154 19.13 -10.66 4.78
N LEU A 155 17.91 -10.54 4.32
CA LEU A 155 16.74 -10.93 5.11
C LEU A 155 16.86 -12.42 5.47
N ARG A 156 16.78 -12.73 6.75
CA ARG A 156 16.81 -14.13 7.22
C ARG A 156 15.41 -14.60 7.57
N PRO A 157 15.08 -15.86 7.26
CA PRO A 157 13.75 -16.41 7.51
C PRO A 157 13.33 -16.27 8.98
N HIS A 158 12.12 -15.82 9.25
CA HIS A 158 11.62 -15.58 10.60
C HIS A 158 11.62 -16.82 11.49
N TYR A 159 11.49 -18.03 10.91
CA TYR A 159 11.53 -19.29 11.65
C TYR A 159 12.94 -19.69 12.15
N TRP A 160 13.99 -18.93 11.78
CA TRP A 160 15.34 -19.09 12.32
C TRP A 160 15.50 -18.42 13.68
N PHE A 161 14.50 -17.70 14.15
CA PHE A 161 14.58 -16.93 15.38
C PHE A 161 13.65 -17.46 16.44
N ARG A 162 14.00 -17.16 17.69
CA ARG A 162 13.24 -17.46 18.89
C ARG A 162 13.36 -16.32 19.90
N THR A 163 12.51 -16.35 20.95
CA THR A 163 12.67 -15.53 22.15
C THR A 163 12.80 -16.43 23.36
N LEU A 164 13.20 -15.87 24.50
CA LEU A 164 13.14 -16.59 25.76
C LEU A 164 11.80 -16.37 26.46
N PRO A 165 11.30 -17.33 27.24
CA PRO A 165 10.04 -17.18 28.00
C PRO A 165 10.06 -15.98 28.95
N GLU A 166 11.23 -15.65 29.50
CA GLU A 166 11.45 -14.57 30.46
C GLU A 166 11.84 -13.26 29.78
N GLN A 167 12.44 -13.33 28.57
CA GLN A 167 12.87 -12.19 27.74
C GLN A 167 12.18 -12.21 26.39
N ARG A 168 10.86 -12.02 26.38
CA ARG A 168 10.00 -12.13 25.20
C ARG A 168 10.22 -11.03 24.16
N ASP A 169 11.06 -10.07 24.48
CA ASP A 169 11.42 -8.95 23.63
C ASP A 169 12.85 -9.02 23.09
N GLU A 170 13.58 -10.06 23.41
CA GLU A 170 14.92 -10.34 22.92
C GLU A 170 14.90 -11.42 21.85
N ILE A 171 15.36 -11.08 20.66
CA ILE A 171 15.45 -12.00 19.52
C ILE A 171 16.78 -12.73 19.58
N ARG A 172 16.75 -14.04 19.46
CA ARG A 172 17.91 -14.93 19.42
C ARG A 172 17.81 -15.85 18.21
N LEU A 173 18.94 -16.34 17.73
CA LEU A 173 18.95 -17.40 16.73
C LEU A 173 18.54 -18.73 17.37
N ASN A 174 17.69 -19.46 16.66
CA ASN A 174 17.24 -20.80 17.07
C ASN A 174 18.34 -21.82 16.70
N THR A 175 19.30 -22.01 17.59
CA THR A 175 20.39 -22.97 17.45
C THR A 175 20.11 -24.24 18.25
N ASP A 176 21.04 -25.21 18.23
CA ASP A 176 20.93 -26.45 19.06
C ASP A 176 21.08 -26.17 20.55
N GLU A 177 21.50 -24.96 20.93
CA GLU A 177 21.54 -24.54 22.34
C GLU A 177 20.14 -24.35 22.89
N MET A 178 19.95 -24.67 24.17
CA MET A 178 18.63 -24.63 24.83
C MET A 178 17.98 -23.24 24.74
N ASP A 179 18.79 -22.18 24.88
CA ASP A 179 18.34 -20.78 24.88
C ASP A 179 18.57 -20.08 23.53
N GLY A 180 19.06 -20.81 22.51
CA GLY A 180 19.52 -20.25 21.25
C GLY A 180 20.77 -19.38 21.43
N SER A 181 21.23 -18.76 20.35
CA SER A 181 22.41 -17.90 20.36
C SER A 181 22.03 -16.44 20.24
N GLU A 182 22.72 -15.57 20.98
CA GLU A 182 22.56 -14.12 20.84
C GLU A 182 22.99 -13.66 19.46
N LEU A 183 22.34 -12.60 18.97
CA LEU A 183 22.72 -11.97 17.71
C LEU A 183 24.05 -11.25 17.87
N TRP A 184 24.97 -11.49 16.98
CA TRP A 184 26.29 -10.85 17.03
C TRP A 184 26.18 -9.33 16.88
N PRO A 185 26.81 -8.54 17.74
CA PRO A 185 26.91 -7.11 17.56
C PRO A 185 27.49 -6.77 16.19
N PHE A 186 26.93 -5.76 15.51
CA PHE A 186 27.28 -5.37 14.14
C PHE A 186 27.01 -6.42 13.05
N GLY A 187 26.50 -7.58 13.39
CA GLY A 187 26.12 -8.61 12.43
C GLY A 187 24.66 -8.53 11.97
N TRP A 188 23.86 -7.76 12.68
CA TRP A 188 22.41 -7.77 12.47
C TRP A 188 21.79 -6.40 12.53
N LEU A 189 20.89 -6.13 11.57
CA LEU A 189 19.96 -5.03 11.59
C LEU A 189 18.57 -5.58 11.94
N VAL A 190 18.08 -5.21 13.12
CA VAL A 190 16.82 -5.74 13.65
C VAL A 190 15.77 -4.65 13.65
N HIS A 191 14.66 -4.90 12.96
CA HIS A 191 13.47 -4.08 13.07
C HIS A 191 12.40 -4.79 13.89
N ARG A 192 11.81 -4.08 14.86
CA ARG A 192 10.65 -4.50 15.62
C ARG A 192 9.50 -3.57 15.28
N HIS A 193 8.43 -4.14 14.76
CA HIS A 193 7.26 -3.38 14.37
C HIS A 193 6.09 -3.69 15.29
N ASN A 194 5.58 -2.65 15.94
CA ASN A 194 4.43 -2.75 16.81
C ASN A 194 3.15 -2.39 16.02
N ALA A 195 2.68 -3.28 15.16
CA ALA A 195 1.35 -3.15 14.58
C ALA A 195 0.27 -3.27 15.68
N ARG A 196 0.60 -3.98 16.73
CA ARG A 196 -0.15 -4.10 17.98
C ARG A 196 0.83 -4.04 19.16
N SER A 197 0.47 -3.35 20.23
CA SER A 197 1.25 -3.38 21.47
C SER A 197 1.32 -4.78 22.05
N GLY A 198 2.51 -5.22 22.43
CA GLY A 198 2.74 -6.55 23.00
C GLY A 198 4.16 -7.02 22.81
N PHE A 199 4.41 -8.29 23.15
CA PHE A 199 5.69 -8.95 22.91
C PHE A 199 5.87 -9.29 21.43
N ILE A 200 7.08 -9.60 21.00
CA ILE A 200 7.43 -9.93 19.62
C ILE A 200 6.46 -10.95 19.00
N ALA A 201 6.20 -12.05 19.70
CA ALA A 201 5.29 -13.09 19.21
C ALA A 201 3.85 -12.61 18.94
N THR A 202 3.44 -11.47 19.52
CA THR A 202 2.05 -10.99 19.48
C THR A 202 1.87 -9.65 18.78
N SER A 203 2.96 -8.99 18.37
CA SER A 203 2.93 -7.62 17.82
C SER A 203 2.59 -7.55 16.34
N GLY A 204 2.79 -8.62 15.57
CA GLY A 204 2.56 -8.64 14.12
C GLY A 204 1.10 -8.79 13.71
N LEU A 205 0.74 -8.25 12.54
CA LEU A 205 -0.62 -8.31 11.98
C LEU A 205 -1.06 -9.73 11.63
N PHE A 206 -0.16 -10.59 11.19
CA PHE A 206 -0.52 -11.96 10.79
C PHE A 206 -1.18 -12.74 11.90
N ARG A 207 -0.89 -12.39 13.15
CA ARG A 207 -1.56 -13.01 14.29
C ARG A 207 -3.08 -12.73 14.34
N VAL A 208 -3.51 -11.59 13.87
CA VAL A 208 -4.93 -11.24 13.71
C VAL A 208 -5.50 -11.88 12.45
N LEU A 209 -4.73 -11.83 11.36
CA LEU A 209 -5.13 -12.29 10.03
C LEU A 209 -5.28 -13.81 9.92
N VAL A 210 -4.64 -14.59 10.82
CA VAL A 210 -4.71 -16.05 10.78
C VAL A 210 -6.14 -16.60 10.93
N TRP A 211 -7.02 -15.89 11.63
CA TRP A 211 -8.41 -16.31 11.81
C TRP A 211 -9.25 -16.15 10.53
N PRO A 212 -9.34 -14.97 9.90
CA PRO A 212 -10.04 -14.85 8.63
C PRO A 212 -9.40 -15.71 7.52
N TYR A 213 -8.07 -15.88 7.53
CA TYR A 213 -7.38 -16.82 6.64
C TYR A 213 -7.88 -18.26 6.82
N LEU A 214 -7.97 -18.74 8.07
CA LEU A 214 -8.42 -20.09 8.36
C LEU A 214 -9.86 -20.34 7.88
N PHE A 215 -10.77 -19.40 8.18
CA PHE A 215 -12.17 -19.51 7.77
C PHE A 215 -12.35 -19.41 6.25
N LYS A 216 -11.58 -18.53 5.58
CA LYS A 216 -11.56 -18.42 4.12
C LYS A 216 -11.13 -19.73 3.48
N ASN A 217 -10.05 -20.36 4.00
CA ASN A 217 -9.56 -21.64 3.46
C ASN A 217 -10.56 -22.77 3.65
N PHE A 218 -11.26 -22.83 4.76
CA PHE A 218 -12.33 -23.81 4.95
C PHE A 218 -13.45 -23.60 3.94
N SER A 219 -13.91 -22.36 3.78
CA SER A 219 -14.97 -22.05 2.83
C SER A 219 -14.57 -22.33 1.38
N LEU A 220 -13.33 -22.02 0.98
CA LEU A 220 -12.81 -22.33 -0.34
C LEU A 220 -12.76 -23.84 -0.61
N ARG A 221 -12.29 -24.62 0.37
CA ARG A 221 -12.24 -26.10 0.26
C ARG A 221 -13.65 -26.67 0.16
N ASP A 222 -14.53 -26.27 1.07
CA ASP A 222 -15.90 -26.79 1.13
C ASP A 222 -16.70 -26.36 -0.10
N PHE A 223 -16.42 -25.15 -0.64
CA PHE A 223 -16.99 -24.67 -1.91
C PHE A 223 -16.49 -25.49 -3.12
N ALA A 224 -15.18 -25.80 -3.16
CA ALA A 224 -14.63 -26.65 -4.22
C ALA A 224 -15.25 -28.06 -4.18
N GLU A 225 -15.38 -28.66 -2.98
CA GLU A 225 -16.04 -29.94 -2.78
C GLU A 225 -17.54 -29.88 -3.19
N PHE A 226 -18.22 -28.78 -2.83
CA PHE A 226 -19.60 -28.54 -3.25
C PHE A 226 -19.72 -28.49 -4.78
N LEU A 227 -18.84 -27.77 -5.46
CA LEU A 227 -18.84 -27.69 -6.93
C LEU A 227 -18.54 -29.04 -7.57
N GLU A 228 -17.66 -29.84 -6.97
CA GLU A 228 -17.35 -31.21 -7.46
C GLU A 228 -18.57 -32.13 -7.32
N ILE A 229 -19.28 -32.07 -6.21
CA ILE A 229 -20.46 -32.91 -5.95
C ILE A 229 -21.69 -32.44 -6.73
N TYR A 230 -21.99 -31.13 -6.73
CA TYR A 230 -23.22 -30.56 -7.27
C TYR A 230 -23.05 -29.92 -8.65
N GLY A 231 -21.84 -29.65 -9.08
CA GLY A 231 -21.54 -29.12 -10.43
C GLY A 231 -21.78 -30.14 -11.54
N LEU A 232 -21.79 -31.40 -11.21
CA LEU A 232 -22.03 -32.49 -12.13
C LEU A 232 -23.35 -33.20 -11.76
N PRO A 233 -24.36 -33.22 -12.66
CA PRO A 233 -25.64 -33.86 -12.36
C PRO A 233 -25.46 -35.37 -12.15
N ALA A 234 -25.94 -35.87 -10.99
CA ALA A 234 -26.00 -37.32 -10.77
C ALA A 234 -26.83 -37.98 -11.85
N ARG A 235 -26.26 -38.99 -12.51
CA ARG A 235 -26.94 -39.73 -13.60
C ARG A 235 -27.58 -40.97 -13.03
N ILE A 236 -28.89 -41.02 -13.10
CA ILE A 236 -29.68 -42.17 -12.62
C ILE A 236 -30.40 -42.81 -13.78
N ALA A 237 -30.08 -44.07 -14.05
CA ALA A 237 -30.88 -44.84 -14.98
C ALA A 237 -31.89 -45.72 -14.25
N LYS A 238 -33.15 -45.69 -14.72
CA LYS A 238 -34.22 -46.55 -14.19
C LYS A 238 -34.42 -47.76 -15.10
N TYR A 239 -34.44 -48.93 -14.52
CA TYR A 239 -34.68 -50.20 -15.25
C TYR A 239 -35.99 -50.86 -14.80
N PRO A 240 -36.73 -51.59 -15.72
CA PRO A 240 -37.95 -52.29 -15.36
C PRO A 240 -37.77 -53.44 -14.40
N ALA A 241 -38.81 -53.81 -13.67
CA ALA A 241 -38.81 -55.01 -12.84
C ALA A 241 -38.60 -56.28 -13.68
N GLY A 242 -37.66 -57.14 -13.26
CA GLY A 242 -37.33 -58.37 -14.01
C GLY A 242 -36.18 -58.23 -15.00
N THR A 243 -35.48 -57.08 -15.04
CA THR A 243 -34.24 -56.91 -15.80
C THR A 243 -33.15 -57.85 -15.30
N SER A 244 -32.45 -58.54 -16.19
CA SER A 244 -31.34 -59.44 -15.85
C SER A 244 -30.17 -58.67 -15.23
N ASP A 245 -29.38 -59.32 -14.36
CA ASP A 245 -28.21 -58.67 -13.78
C ASP A 245 -27.17 -58.26 -14.84
N GLU A 246 -27.05 -59.05 -15.91
CA GLU A 246 -26.18 -58.74 -17.04
C GLU A 246 -26.58 -57.46 -17.79
N ASP A 247 -27.90 -57.20 -17.91
CA ASP A 247 -28.41 -55.95 -18.52
C ASP A 247 -28.30 -54.75 -17.60
N LYS A 248 -28.37 -54.93 -16.27
CA LYS A 248 -28.10 -53.88 -15.26
C LYS A 248 -26.61 -53.49 -15.31
N ASP A 249 -25.70 -54.46 -15.42
CA ASP A 249 -24.27 -54.20 -15.50
C ASP A 249 -23.93 -53.44 -16.81
N LYS A 250 -24.50 -53.85 -17.96
CA LYS A 250 -24.35 -53.10 -19.21
C LYS A 250 -24.88 -51.67 -19.13
N LEU A 251 -25.99 -51.45 -18.44
CA LEU A 251 -26.55 -50.13 -18.25
C LEU A 251 -25.67 -49.26 -17.32
N LEU A 252 -25.11 -49.86 -16.29
CA LEU A 252 -24.18 -49.19 -15.38
C LEU A 252 -22.89 -48.84 -16.11
N ASP A 253 -22.32 -49.76 -16.89
CA ASP A 253 -21.12 -49.50 -17.70
C ASP A 253 -21.35 -48.41 -18.74
N ALA A 254 -22.53 -48.39 -19.38
CA ALA A 254 -22.88 -47.34 -20.32
C ALA A 254 -22.95 -45.95 -19.63
N LEU A 255 -23.48 -45.89 -18.43
CA LEU A 255 -23.52 -44.65 -17.64
C LEU A 255 -22.11 -44.20 -17.20
N VAL A 256 -21.28 -45.13 -16.72
CA VAL A 256 -19.88 -44.85 -16.29
C VAL A 256 -19.07 -44.32 -17.48
N ASN A 257 -19.27 -44.89 -18.69
CA ASN A 257 -18.58 -44.46 -19.90
C ASN A 257 -19.03 -43.10 -20.43
N LEU A 258 -20.16 -42.55 -19.94
CA LEU A 258 -20.64 -41.22 -20.29
C LEU A 258 -19.97 -40.07 -19.47
N GLY A 259 -19.18 -40.39 -18.45
CA GLY A 259 -18.45 -39.42 -17.63
C GLY A 259 -17.99 -39.98 -16.29
N HIS A 260 -17.15 -39.22 -15.56
CA HIS A 260 -16.54 -39.63 -14.28
C HIS A 260 -17.41 -39.38 -13.04
N ASP A 261 -18.71 -39.25 -13.21
CA ASP A 261 -19.60 -38.72 -12.18
C ASP A 261 -20.34 -39.82 -11.40
N ALA A 262 -21.00 -39.43 -10.29
CA ALA A 262 -21.81 -40.33 -9.49
C ALA A 262 -22.91 -40.97 -10.34
N VAL A 263 -22.87 -42.29 -10.46
CA VAL A 263 -23.77 -43.07 -11.31
C VAL A 263 -24.53 -44.06 -10.45
N ALA A 264 -25.81 -44.19 -10.67
CA ALA A 264 -26.64 -45.22 -10.00
C ALA A 264 -27.64 -45.82 -10.98
N THR A 265 -27.90 -47.12 -10.83
CA THR A 265 -29.00 -47.77 -11.48
C THR A 265 -30.05 -48.16 -10.44
N VAL A 266 -31.32 -47.86 -10.70
CA VAL A 266 -32.41 -48.14 -9.78
C VAL A 266 -33.58 -48.79 -10.49
N GLN A 267 -34.32 -49.67 -9.79
CA GLN A 267 -35.51 -50.31 -10.35
C GLN A 267 -36.62 -49.24 -10.57
N GLN A 268 -37.35 -49.38 -11.67
CA GLN A 268 -38.46 -48.50 -11.97
C GLN A 268 -39.53 -48.57 -10.85
N GLY A 269 -39.90 -47.42 -10.29
CA GLY A 269 -40.76 -47.32 -9.12
C GLY A 269 -40.05 -47.05 -7.82
N THR A 270 -38.69 -47.05 -7.83
CA THR A 270 -37.90 -46.56 -6.70
C THR A 270 -37.74 -45.06 -6.84
N ASP A 271 -38.18 -44.31 -5.83
CA ASP A 271 -37.90 -42.86 -5.73
C ASP A 271 -36.59 -42.68 -4.95
N ILE A 272 -35.62 -42.05 -5.60
CA ILE A 272 -34.43 -41.53 -4.92
C ILE A 272 -34.62 -40.04 -4.81
N ASN A 273 -34.92 -39.60 -3.61
CA ASN A 273 -34.92 -38.19 -3.29
C ASN A 273 -33.51 -37.80 -2.84
N PHE A 274 -32.83 -36.97 -3.60
CA PHE A 274 -31.69 -36.23 -3.09
C PHE A 274 -32.24 -35.10 -2.23
N GLU A 275 -32.36 -35.35 -0.92
CA GLU A 275 -32.61 -34.27 0.01
C GLU A 275 -31.39 -33.36 0.00
N SER A 276 -31.51 -32.25 -0.71
CA SER A 276 -30.56 -31.16 -0.60
C SER A 276 -30.66 -30.66 0.83
N ALA A 277 -29.72 -31.02 1.68
CA ALA A 277 -29.64 -30.54 3.07
C ALA A 277 -29.50 -29.02 3.19
N ALA A 278 -29.28 -28.35 2.07
CA ALA A 278 -29.29 -26.91 1.96
C ALA A 278 -29.94 -26.54 0.63
N GLY A 279 -31.10 -25.92 0.69
CA GLY A 279 -31.62 -25.08 -0.41
C GLY A 279 -30.77 -23.85 -0.60
N GLY A 280 -29.47 -23.90 -0.24
CA GLY A 280 -28.51 -22.81 -0.34
C GLY A 280 -27.59 -23.05 -1.53
N GLY A 281 -27.59 -22.10 -2.45
CA GLY A 281 -26.63 -22.05 -3.54
C GLY A 281 -25.19 -21.77 -3.04
N SER A 282 -24.33 -21.35 -3.94
CA SER A 282 -22.94 -20.95 -3.66
C SER A 282 -22.79 -19.75 -2.72
N ASP A 283 -23.88 -19.01 -2.46
CA ASP A 283 -23.89 -17.71 -1.78
C ASP A 283 -23.25 -17.72 -0.37
N PRO A 284 -23.54 -18.68 0.54
CA PRO A 284 -22.92 -18.66 1.88
C PRO A 284 -21.40 -18.81 1.86
N PHE A 285 -20.86 -19.60 0.93
CA PHE A 285 -19.41 -19.76 0.78
C PHE A 285 -18.78 -18.46 0.27
N MET A 286 -19.39 -17.84 -0.73
CA MET A 286 -18.92 -16.59 -1.31
C MET A 286 -19.04 -15.43 -0.33
N GLU A 287 -20.10 -15.38 0.49
CA GLU A 287 -20.25 -14.39 1.55
C GLU A 287 -19.17 -14.53 2.63
N MET A 288 -18.81 -15.76 3.03
CA MET A 288 -17.74 -16.00 3.99
C MET A 288 -16.38 -15.59 3.42
N ILE A 289 -16.09 -15.92 2.14
CA ILE A 289 -14.87 -15.50 1.45
C ILE A 289 -14.80 -13.98 1.39
N ALA A 290 -15.87 -13.31 0.96
CA ALA A 290 -15.95 -11.86 0.87
C ALA A 290 -15.82 -11.18 2.25
N TRP A 291 -16.40 -11.76 3.31
CA TRP A 291 -16.22 -11.30 4.68
C TRP A 291 -14.76 -11.40 5.12
N ALA A 292 -14.10 -12.52 4.82
CA ALA A 292 -12.70 -12.73 5.17
C ALA A 292 -11.81 -11.70 4.46
N GLU A 293 -11.99 -11.48 3.16
CA GLU A 293 -11.21 -10.52 2.37
C GLU A 293 -11.44 -9.09 2.84
N ARG A 294 -12.69 -8.68 3.09
CA ARG A 294 -12.97 -7.36 3.68
C ARG A 294 -12.33 -7.18 5.04
N THR A 295 -12.29 -8.25 5.86
CA THR A 295 -11.63 -8.20 7.17
C THR A 295 -10.12 -8.09 7.03
N GLN A 296 -9.51 -8.83 6.10
CA GLN A 296 -8.09 -8.76 5.77
C GLN A 296 -7.70 -7.34 5.32
N SER A 297 -8.43 -6.74 4.38
CA SER A 297 -8.18 -5.35 3.93
C SER A 297 -8.27 -4.35 5.08
N LYS A 298 -9.32 -4.45 5.93
CA LYS A 298 -9.47 -3.56 7.10
C LYS A 298 -8.31 -3.67 8.08
N VAL A 299 -7.79 -4.87 8.31
CA VAL A 299 -6.68 -5.10 9.23
C VAL A 299 -5.36 -4.58 8.66
N ILE A 300 -5.12 -4.77 7.36
CA ILE A 300 -3.85 -4.40 6.71
C ILE A 300 -3.81 -2.92 6.34
N LEU A 301 -4.87 -2.39 5.73
CA LEU A 301 -4.90 -1.04 5.15
C LEU A 301 -5.85 -0.06 5.88
N GLY A 302 -6.56 -0.53 6.90
CA GLY A 302 -7.54 0.30 7.62
C GLY A 302 -8.86 0.54 6.86
N GLY A 303 -9.00 0.03 5.64
CA GLY A 303 -10.18 0.23 4.78
C GLY A 303 -10.35 -0.85 3.71
N THR A 304 -11.45 -0.80 2.96
CA THR A 304 -11.80 -1.82 1.95
C THR A 304 -11.81 -1.28 0.51
N LEU A 305 -11.88 0.04 0.31
CA LEU A 305 -12.09 0.66 -1.00
C LEU A 305 -10.93 0.50 -2.01
N THR A 306 -9.73 0.19 -1.53
CA THR A 306 -8.57 -0.03 -2.41
C THR A 306 -8.62 -1.37 -3.15
N SER A 307 -9.49 -2.28 -2.71
CA SER A 307 -9.55 -3.66 -3.21
C SER A 307 -10.91 -4.07 -3.76
N GLN A 308 -11.98 -3.43 -3.32
CA GLN A 308 -13.35 -3.69 -3.76
C GLN A 308 -14.10 -2.36 -3.85
N ALA A 309 -14.07 -1.74 -5.02
CA ALA A 309 -15.00 -0.68 -5.36
C ALA A 309 -16.33 -1.33 -5.71
N ASP A 310 -17.14 -1.65 -4.70
CA ASP A 310 -18.57 -1.96 -4.91
C ASP A 310 -19.22 -0.71 -5.50
N GLY A 311 -19.48 -0.71 -6.80
CA GLY A 311 -19.92 0.45 -7.60
C GLY A 311 -21.21 1.14 -7.14
N LYS A 312 -21.70 0.83 -5.94
CA LYS A 312 -22.91 1.41 -5.34
C LYS A 312 -22.66 2.45 -4.24
N SER A 313 -21.43 2.65 -3.75
CA SER A 313 -21.17 3.55 -2.60
C SER A 313 -19.86 4.35 -2.66
N SER A 314 -19.15 4.40 -3.78
CA SER A 314 -17.93 5.21 -3.89
C SER A 314 -18.25 6.68 -4.13
N THR A 315 -18.60 7.40 -3.08
CA THR A 315 -18.59 8.86 -3.11
C THR A 315 -17.14 9.34 -2.97
N ASN A 316 -16.74 10.41 -3.67
CA ASN A 316 -15.41 11.04 -3.56
C ASN A 316 -15.04 11.32 -2.09
N ALA A 317 -16.01 11.67 -1.25
CA ALA A 317 -15.80 11.90 0.18
C ALA A 317 -15.30 10.65 0.93
N LEU A 318 -15.85 9.47 0.63
CA LEU A 318 -15.42 8.21 1.24
C LEU A 318 -14.00 7.80 0.76
N GLY A 319 -13.70 8.06 -0.52
CA GLY A 319 -12.36 7.86 -1.08
C GLY A 319 -11.30 8.71 -0.37
N ASN A 320 -11.60 9.96 -0.06
CA ASN A 320 -10.70 10.86 0.66
C ASN A 320 -10.43 10.38 2.10
N VAL A 321 -11.45 9.97 2.85
CA VAL A 321 -11.29 9.42 4.20
C VAL A 321 -10.39 8.16 4.21
N HIS A 322 -10.57 7.26 3.24
CA HIS A 322 -9.70 6.08 3.13
C HIS A 322 -8.26 6.43 2.77
N ASN A 323 -8.05 7.49 1.98
CA ASN A 323 -6.71 7.96 1.65
C ASN A 323 -6.02 8.58 2.87
N GLU A 324 -6.74 9.33 3.71
CA GLU A 324 -6.23 9.84 4.99
C GLU A 324 -5.80 8.70 5.92
N VAL A 325 -6.63 7.68 6.11
CA VAL A 325 -6.29 6.51 6.95
C VAL A 325 -5.04 5.79 6.42
N ARG A 326 -4.93 5.64 5.09
CA ARG A 326 -3.74 5.05 4.45
C ARG A 326 -2.49 5.91 4.69
N HIS A 327 -2.63 7.24 4.64
CA HIS A 327 -1.53 8.16 4.93
C HIS A 327 -1.08 8.06 6.38
N ASP A 328 -2.00 7.97 7.33
CA ASP A 328 -1.69 7.78 8.75
C ASP A 328 -0.91 6.48 9.00
N LEU A 329 -1.34 5.36 8.38
CA LEU A 329 -0.63 4.08 8.46
C LEU A 329 0.78 4.18 7.86
N LYS A 330 0.93 4.77 6.67
CA LYS A 330 2.21 5.00 6.02
C LYS A 330 3.15 5.82 6.90
N THR A 331 2.65 6.89 7.51
CA THR A 331 3.41 7.74 8.43
C THR A 331 3.82 7.00 9.71
N ALA A 332 2.93 6.19 10.26
CA ALA A 332 3.22 5.39 11.45
C ALA A 332 4.29 4.32 11.17
N ASP A 333 4.19 3.64 10.04
CA ASP A 333 5.15 2.61 9.61
C ASP A 333 6.53 3.24 9.35
N ALA A 334 6.59 4.38 8.65
CA ALA A 334 7.82 5.13 8.38
C ALA A 334 8.54 5.49 9.69
N ARG A 335 7.83 6.06 10.66
CA ARG A 335 8.40 6.43 11.97
C ARG A 335 8.94 5.24 12.75
N GLN A 336 8.32 4.06 12.65
CA GLN A 336 8.83 2.87 13.30
C GLN A 336 10.10 2.36 12.60
N LEU A 337 10.13 2.43 11.26
CA LEU A 337 11.27 1.99 10.47
C LEU A 337 12.50 2.91 10.66
N GLU A 338 12.32 4.21 10.91
CA GLU A 338 13.40 5.15 11.26
C GLU A 338 14.23 4.66 12.46
N GLY A 339 13.58 3.94 13.40
CA GLY A 339 14.25 3.31 14.54
C GLY A 339 15.26 2.24 14.14
N MET A 340 14.99 1.49 13.08
CA MET A 340 15.92 0.50 12.51
C MET A 340 17.13 1.20 11.88
N PHE A 341 16.93 2.23 11.10
CA PHE A 341 18.03 2.99 10.49
C PHE A 341 18.92 3.68 11.52
N ARG A 342 18.38 4.04 12.68
CA ARG A 342 19.17 4.56 13.79
C ARG A 342 20.22 3.53 14.26
N GLN A 343 19.90 2.24 14.31
CA GLN A 343 20.87 1.19 14.63
C GLN A 343 21.97 1.12 13.56
N LEU A 344 21.61 1.18 12.29
CA LEU A 344 22.56 1.18 11.18
C LEU A 344 23.51 2.39 11.25
N ILE A 345 22.99 3.59 11.52
CA ILE A 345 23.79 4.81 11.72
C ILE A 345 24.77 4.64 12.87
N GLN A 346 24.35 4.06 14.01
CA GLN A 346 25.23 3.79 15.14
C GLN A 346 26.39 2.86 14.77
N MET A 347 26.10 1.79 14.02
CA MET A 347 27.11 0.83 13.55
C MET A 347 28.10 1.50 12.59
N LEU A 348 27.60 2.25 11.61
CA LEU A 348 28.42 3.00 10.66
C LEU A 348 29.36 3.98 11.34
N LEU A 349 28.84 4.78 12.27
CA LEU A 349 29.63 5.74 13.02
C LEU A 349 30.73 5.06 13.85
N ALA A 350 30.38 3.99 14.56
CA ALA A 350 31.33 3.26 15.39
C ALA A 350 32.48 2.63 14.57
N LEU A 351 32.17 2.06 13.39
CA LEU A 351 33.13 1.45 12.49
C LEU A 351 34.05 2.47 11.80
N ASN A 352 33.52 3.69 11.54
CA ASN A 352 34.26 4.74 10.84
C ASN A 352 34.92 5.76 11.77
N GLY A 353 35.11 5.40 13.05
CA GLY A 353 35.98 6.15 13.96
C GLY A 353 35.28 7.19 14.85
N TYR A 354 33.96 7.28 14.80
CA TYR A 354 33.18 8.14 15.70
C TYR A 354 32.81 7.40 17.00
N GLN A 355 33.83 7.22 17.89
CA GLN A 355 33.66 6.38 19.09
C GLN A 355 33.01 7.10 20.29
N ASP A 356 33.08 8.43 20.37
CA ASP A 356 32.60 9.21 21.53
C ASP A 356 31.35 10.02 21.23
N VAL A 357 30.51 9.52 20.32
CA VAL A 357 29.28 10.26 19.97
C VAL A 357 28.19 9.99 21.00
N ASN A 358 27.58 11.07 21.51
CA ASN A 358 26.43 10.95 22.39
C ASN A 358 25.27 10.23 21.66
N PRO A 359 24.79 9.06 22.13
CA PRO A 359 23.75 8.31 21.48
C PRO A 359 22.42 9.06 21.31
N ARG A 360 22.20 10.13 22.08
CA ARG A 360 20.99 10.98 22.00
C ARG A 360 21.09 12.09 20.96
N ARG A 361 22.30 12.33 20.42
CA ARG A 361 22.60 13.39 19.44
C ARG A 361 23.11 12.85 18.10
N LEU A 362 22.68 11.67 17.74
CA LEU A 362 22.99 11.07 16.45
C LEU A 362 22.20 11.75 15.33
N PRO A 363 22.73 11.81 14.10
CA PRO A 363 21.93 12.06 12.91
C PRO A 363 20.74 11.09 12.83
N ARG A 364 19.66 11.54 12.22
CA ARG A 364 18.44 10.74 12.12
C ARG A 364 18.10 10.51 10.65
N PHE A 365 17.84 9.30 10.29
CA PHE A 365 17.14 8.98 9.06
C PHE A 365 15.67 9.39 9.23
N VAL A 366 15.16 10.16 8.28
CA VAL A 366 13.80 10.70 8.35
C VAL A 366 13.15 10.52 6.98
N PHE A 367 11.97 9.92 6.97
CA PHE A 367 11.11 9.91 5.79
C PHE A 367 10.33 11.22 5.66
N ASP A 368 10.22 11.73 4.44
CA ASP A 368 9.32 12.85 4.18
C ASP A 368 7.87 12.34 4.05
N THR A 369 7.18 12.35 5.17
CA THR A 369 5.77 11.94 5.27
C THR A 369 4.79 13.09 5.07
N ARG A 370 5.25 14.28 4.68
CA ARG A 370 4.37 15.42 4.43
C ARG A 370 3.51 15.14 3.20
N GLU A 371 2.25 15.47 3.28
CA GLU A 371 1.40 15.46 2.09
C GLU A 371 1.90 16.48 1.07
N ALA A 372 1.85 16.08 -0.20
CA ALA A 372 2.11 17.01 -1.29
C ALA A 372 1.11 18.17 -1.17
N VAL A 373 1.62 19.37 -0.98
CA VAL A 373 0.80 20.56 -0.88
C VAL A 373 0.25 20.86 -2.29
N ASP A 374 -1.06 21.06 -2.39
CA ASP A 374 -1.65 21.65 -3.58
C ASP A 374 -1.07 23.06 -3.76
N LEU A 375 -0.04 23.17 -4.59
CA LEU A 375 0.72 24.41 -4.78
C LEU A 375 -0.17 25.59 -5.21
N PRO A 376 -1.13 25.45 -6.16
CA PRO A 376 -2.09 26.50 -6.48
C PRO A 376 -2.89 26.96 -5.28
N GLN A 377 -3.50 26.04 -4.53
CA GLN A 377 -4.31 26.36 -3.35
C GLN A 377 -3.47 26.98 -2.24
N PHE A 378 -2.26 26.47 -2.02
CA PHE A 378 -1.32 27.00 -1.04
C PHE A 378 -0.85 28.40 -1.38
N ALA A 379 -0.50 28.67 -2.65
CA ALA A 379 -0.08 29.98 -3.13
C ALA A 379 -1.21 31.02 -2.97
N ASP A 380 -2.44 30.64 -3.30
CA ASP A 380 -3.63 31.48 -3.13
C ASP A 380 -3.89 31.77 -1.64
N ALA A 381 -3.80 30.75 -0.78
CA ALA A 381 -3.95 30.91 0.67
C ALA A 381 -2.88 31.83 1.28
N VAL A 382 -1.61 31.64 0.91
CA VAL A 382 -0.51 32.50 1.37
C VAL A 382 -0.70 33.93 0.86
N GLY A 383 -1.09 34.12 -0.41
CA GLY A 383 -1.39 35.43 -0.97
C GLY A 383 -2.51 36.15 -0.22
N LYS A 384 -3.61 35.43 0.13
CA LYS A 384 -4.72 35.97 0.93
C LYS A 384 -4.30 36.34 2.35
N LEU A 385 -3.43 35.53 3.00
CA LEU A 385 -2.90 35.83 4.33
C LEU A 385 -2.05 37.12 4.32
N VAL A 386 -1.16 37.26 3.33
CA VAL A 386 -0.36 38.47 3.16
C VAL A 386 -1.26 39.70 2.89
N ALA A 387 -2.25 39.57 2.02
CA ALA A 387 -3.22 40.61 1.72
C ALA A 387 -4.07 41.01 2.95
N ALA A 388 -4.35 40.06 3.84
CA ALA A 388 -5.05 40.31 5.11
C ALA A 388 -4.18 40.93 6.20
N GLY A 389 -2.90 41.24 5.92
CA GLY A 389 -2.00 41.93 6.84
C GLY A 389 -1.14 41.05 7.73
N VAL A 390 -0.97 39.76 7.39
CA VAL A 390 -0.03 38.88 8.10
C VAL A 390 1.38 39.14 7.56
N GLU A 391 2.11 40.08 8.18
CA GLU A 391 3.41 40.57 7.68
C GLU A 391 4.61 39.71 8.07
N SER A 392 4.46 38.70 8.95
CA SER A 392 5.59 37.98 9.55
C SER A 392 5.71 36.51 9.08
N ILE A 393 5.33 36.19 7.84
CA ILE A 393 5.48 34.84 7.31
C ILE A 393 6.94 34.65 6.84
N PRO A 394 7.75 33.76 7.45
CA PRO A 394 9.12 33.52 7.01
C PRO A 394 9.14 32.90 5.60
N VAL A 395 9.92 33.46 4.70
CA VAL A 395 10.12 32.92 3.34
C VAL A 395 10.62 31.47 3.40
N SER A 396 11.53 31.18 4.33
CA SER A 396 12.03 29.82 4.57
C SER A 396 10.93 28.83 4.95
N TRP A 397 9.90 29.27 5.67
CA TRP A 397 8.74 28.44 6.00
C TRP A 397 7.90 28.14 4.74
N VAL A 398 7.71 29.15 3.86
CA VAL A 398 6.98 28.98 2.59
C VAL A 398 7.71 27.98 1.70
N HIS A 399 9.02 28.13 1.52
CA HIS A 399 9.83 27.18 0.77
C HIS A 399 9.74 25.76 1.33
N LYS A 400 9.92 25.62 2.65
CA LYS A 400 9.84 24.33 3.32
C LYS A 400 8.45 23.69 3.19
N LYS A 401 7.37 24.48 3.29
CA LYS A 401 6.00 23.99 3.22
C LYS A 401 5.61 23.61 1.79
N ALA A 402 6.03 24.38 0.81
CA ALA A 402 5.80 24.14 -0.62
C ALA A 402 6.76 23.07 -1.23
N ALA A 403 7.70 22.55 -0.46
CA ALA A 403 8.77 21.66 -0.93
C ALA A 403 9.60 22.26 -2.08
N ILE A 404 9.73 23.60 -2.14
CA ILE A 404 10.55 24.32 -3.11
C ILE A 404 11.93 24.55 -2.51
N PRO A 405 13.02 24.08 -3.14
CA PRO A 405 14.37 24.31 -2.65
C PRO A 405 14.69 25.80 -2.61
N GLN A 406 15.49 26.23 -1.63
CA GLN A 406 16.06 27.59 -1.65
C GLN A 406 17.28 27.61 -2.55
N ALA A 407 17.34 28.60 -3.43
CA ALA A 407 18.48 28.80 -4.29
C ALA A 407 19.75 29.03 -3.48
N GLN A 408 20.86 28.40 -3.88
CA GLN A 408 22.18 28.63 -3.33
C GLN A 408 22.75 29.96 -3.82
N LYS A 409 23.80 30.43 -3.16
CA LYS A 409 24.48 31.67 -3.54
C LYS A 409 25.03 31.51 -4.95
N ASP A 410 24.64 32.42 -5.85
CA ASP A 410 25.01 32.46 -7.29
C ASP A 410 24.26 31.47 -8.20
N GLU A 411 23.20 30.82 -7.70
CA GLU A 411 22.32 29.99 -8.52
C GLU A 411 21.30 30.83 -9.29
N PRO A 412 21.04 30.56 -10.59
CA PRO A 412 20.03 31.27 -11.36
C PRO A 412 18.64 31.07 -10.76
N VAL A 413 17.91 32.15 -10.50
CA VAL A 413 16.54 32.12 -9.95
C VAL A 413 15.52 32.60 -10.98
N LEU A 414 14.32 32.02 -10.93
CA LEU A 414 13.18 32.49 -11.69
C LEU A 414 12.78 33.87 -11.17
N GLN A 415 12.78 34.88 -12.04
CA GLN A 415 12.33 36.24 -11.73
C GLN A 415 10.93 36.47 -12.29
N ALA A 416 10.03 37.01 -11.48
CA ALA A 416 8.75 37.49 -11.99
C ALA A 416 9.02 38.60 -13.01
N ARG A 417 8.42 38.51 -14.21
CA ARG A 417 8.42 39.64 -15.13
C ARG A 417 7.80 40.83 -14.41
N GLN A 418 8.61 41.85 -14.12
CA GLN A 418 8.07 43.12 -13.65
C GLN A 418 7.16 43.64 -14.76
N ALA A 419 5.87 43.81 -14.42
CA ALA A 419 4.98 44.54 -15.31
C ALA A 419 5.59 45.93 -15.50
N LEU A 420 5.99 46.25 -16.75
CA LEU A 420 6.42 47.59 -17.10
C LEU A 420 5.32 48.58 -16.68
N PRO A 421 5.64 49.64 -15.96
CA PRO A 421 4.65 50.65 -15.63
C PRO A 421 4.02 51.18 -16.93
N LEU A 422 2.71 51.08 -17.00
CA LEU A 422 1.95 51.70 -18.06
C LEU A 422 2.24 53.20 -18.03
N LEU A 423 3.05 53.67 -18.99
CA LEU A 423 3.22 55.11 -19.23
C LEU A 423 1.85 55.69 -19.56
N PRO A 424 1.45 56.81 -18.96
CA PRO A 424 0.19 57.45 -19.31
C PRO A 424 0.26 57.91 -20.75
N THR A 425 -0.58 57.38 -21.58
CA THR A 425 -0.77 57.83 -22.96
C THR A 425 -1.31 59.25 -22.96
N PRO A 426 -0.64 60.23 -23.59
CA PRO A 426 -1.22 61.54 -23.75
C PRO A 426 -2.39 61.46 -24.75
N LEU A 427 -3.54 61.96 -24.33
CA LEU A 427 -4.69 62.19 -25.19
C LEU A 427 -4.31 63.18 -26.27
N SER A 428 -4.15 62.70 -27.50
CA SER A 428 -4.12 63.59 -28.66
C SER A 428 -5.30 63.28 -29.58
N TYR A 429 -6.21 64.28 -29.68
CA TYR A 429 -7.22 64.38 -30.69
C TYR A 429 -6.52 64.57 -32.04
N GLY A 430 -6.87 63.73 -33.03
CA GLY A 430 -6.38 63.94 -34.41
C GLY A 430 -7.06 63.00 -35.40
N ARG A 431 -8.12 63.46 -36.05
CA ARG A 431 -8.66 62.87 -37.30
C ARG A 431 -7.59 62.81 -38.36
N SER A 432 -7.38 61.67 -39.00
CA SER A 432 -7.18 61.60 -40.45
C SER A 432 -7.31 60.18 -40.99
N ARG A 433 -7.95 60.13 -42.15
CA ARG A 433 -8.18 58.95 -43.01
C ARG A 433 -6.89 58.56 -43.74
N HIS A 434 -6.89 57.35 -44.22
CA HIS A 434 -6.16 56.65 -45.28
C HIS A 434 -5.02 55.74 -44.87
N GLY A 435 -5.23 54.45 -45.03
CA GLY A 435 -4.60 53.63 -46.05
C GLY A 435 -3.36 52.85 -45.67
N LEU A 436 -3.46 51.55 -45.83
CA LEU A 436 -2.38 50.63 -46.23
C LEU A 436 -1.32 50.18 -45.19
N GLY A 437 -1.44 48.94 -44.84
CA GLY A 437 -0.33 47.96 -44.86
C GLY A 437 0.83 48.23 -43.90
N VAL A 438 0.77 47.63 -42.71
CA VAL A 438 1.98 47.40 -41.97
C VAL A 438 2.00 45.92 -41.57
N LEU A 439 3.00 45.28 -42.07
CA LEU A 439 3.49 43.98 -41.64
C LEU A 439 3.56 43.93 -40.12
N SER A 440 2.68 43.17 -39.50
CA SER A 440 2.89 42.73 -38.12
C SER A 440 3.93 41.63 -38.18
N GLN A 441 5.11 41.89 -37.67
CA GLN A 441 6.01 40.82 -37.23
C GLN A 441 5.30 40.08 -36.13
N THR A 442 4.83 38.88 -36.43
CA THR A 442 4.46 37.88 -35.46
C THR A 442 5.70 37.51 -34.66
N ILE A 443 5.74 37.94 -33.43
CA ILE A 443 6.62 37.30 -32.45
C ILE A 443 6.02 35.91 -32.26
N GLU A 444 6.72 34.92 -32.78
CA GLU A 444 6.46 33.51 -32.45
C GLU A 444 6.55 33.35 -30.94
N ALA A 445 5.41 33.22 -30.29
CA ALA A 445 5.31 32.67 -28.95
C ALA A 445 5.42 31.17 -29.11
N ASP A 446 6.60 30.65 -28.85
CA ASP A 446 6.86 29.21 -28.79
C ASP A 446 5.79 28.50 -27.94
N GLY A 447 5.09 27.59 -28.56
CA GLY A 447 4.62 26.39 -27.88
C GLY A 447 3.18 26.34 -27.41
N ILE A 448 2.26 27.27 -27.75
CA ILE A 448 0.83 27.05 -27.43
C ILE A 448 0.09 26.78 -28.74
N ASP A 449 -0.44 25.58 -28.89
CA ASP A 449 -1.26 25.16 -30.01
C ASP A 449 -2.49 26.09 -30.17
N PRO A 450 -2.76 26.64 -31.37
CA PRO A 450 -3.96 27.42 -31.61
C PRO A 450 -5.27 26.73 -31.25
N ALA A 451 -5.30 25.39 -31.29
CA ALA A 451 -6.44 24.58 -30.83
C ALA A 451 -6.64 24.67 -29.31
N GLN A 452 -5.56 24.74 -28.52
CA GLN A 452 -5.62 24.92 -27.07
C GLN A 452 -6.18 26.28 -26.69
N ILE A 453 -5.77 27.35 -27.41
CA ILE A 453 -6.31 28.70 -27.18
C ILE A 453 -7.81 28.75 -27.50
N THR A 454 -8.26 27.98 -28.49
CA THR A 454 -9.69 27.90 -28.83
C THR A 454 -10.47 27.15 -27.79
N LEU A 455 -9.90 26.08 -27.21
CA LEU A 455 -10.48 25.31 -26.10
C LEU A 455 -10.55 26.14 -24.82
N ASP A 456 -9.50 26.87 -24.48
CA ASP A 456 -9.43 27.69 -23.26
C ASP A 456 -10.41 28.89 -23.31
N ASN A 457 -10.74 29.36 -24.52
CA ASN A 457 -11.70 30.42 -24.74
C ASN A 457 -13.15 29.94 -24.92
N ALA A 458 -13.39 28.64 -24.96
CA ALA A 458 -14.72 28.02 -25.10
C ALA A 458 -15.07 27.06 -23.96
N PRO A 459 -14.78 27.35 -22.67
CA PRO A 459 -15.31 26.54 -21.59
C PRO A 459 -16.83 26.62 -21.61
N PRO A 460 -17.58 25.52 -21.44
CA PRO A 460 -19.02 25.58 -21.23
C PRO A 460 -19.25 26.46 -19.99
N GLN A 461 -20.02 27.52 -20.17
CA GLN A 461 -20.28 28.45 -19.07
C GLN A 461 -20.89 27.66 -17.89
N SER A 462 -20.32 27.81 -16.71
CA SER A 462 -20.78 27.13 -15.49
C SER A 462 -22.29 27.30 -15.25
N ASP A 463 -22.83 28.40 -15.71
CA ASP A 463 -24.25 28.73 -15.62
C ASP A 463 -25.15 27.82 -16.48
N THR A 464 -24.69 27.34 -17.64
CA THR A 464 -25.45 26.43 -18.50
C THR A 464 -25.51 25.01 -17.94
N ILE A 465 -24.41 24.53 -17.36
CA ILE A 465 -24.38 23.23 -16.65
C ILE A 465 -25.21 23.31 -15.37
N GLY A 466 -25.10 24.40 -14.62
CA GLY A 466 -25.89 24.65 -13.42
C GLY A 466 -27.39 24.74 -13.72
N ALA A 467 -27.78 25.36 -14.82
CA ALA A 467 -29.18 25.43 -15.26
C ALA A 467 -29.72 24.06 -15.66
N ALA A 468 -28.98 23.26 -16.44
CA ALA A 468 -29.37 21.91 -16.84
C ALA A 468 -29.51 20.98 -15.61
N MET A 469 -28.55 21.02 -14.68
CA MET A 469 -28.63 20.25 -13.44
C MET A 469 -29.77 20.72 -12.53
N SER A 470 -30.03 22.01 -12.45
CA SER A 470 -31.16 22.58 -11.69
C SER A 470 -32.52 22.10 -12.24
N GLN A 471 -32.65 22.00 -13.54
CA GLN A 471 -33.85 21.49 -14.19
C GLN A 471 -34.13 20.02 -13.86
N LEU A 472 -33.07 19.17 -13.86
CA LEU A 472 -33.16 17.77 -13.49
C LEU A 472 -33.48 17.57 -12.01
N LEU A 473 -33.00 18.45 -11.12
CA LEU A 473 -33.23 18.34 -9.67
C LEU A 473 -34.52 19.05 -9.20
N THR A 474 -35.23 19.75 -10.06
CA THR A 474 -36.44 20.50 -9.72
C THR A 474 -37.52 19.62 -9.01
N PRO A 475 -37.81 18.38 -9.44
CA PRO A 475 -38.79 17.53 -8.77
C PRO A 475 -38.41 17.20 -7.32
N MET A 476 -37.14 16.91 -7.08
CA MET A 476 -36.60 16.63 -5.74
C MET A 476 -36.70 17.85 -4.81
N VAL A 477 -36.31 19.01 -5.31
CA VAL A 477 -36.35 20.26 -4.53
C VAL A 477 -37.82 20.63 -4.21
N ALA A 478 -38.74 20.36 -5.10
CA ALA A 478 -40.17 20.56 -4.87
C ALA A 478 -40.71 19.63 -3.76
N ALA A 479 -40.32 18.34 -3.78
CA ALA A 479 -40.70 17.37 -2.76
C ALA A 479 -40.15 17.72 -1.36
N LEU A 480 -38.89 18.12 -1.27
CA LEU A 480 -38.27 18.57 -0.03
C LEU A 480 -38.92 19.84 0.54
N LYS A 481 -39.30 20.79 -0.32
CA LYS A 481 -40.06 21.99 0.08
C LYS A 481 -41.45 21.69 0.62
N GLN A 482 -42.04 20.56 0.22
CA GLN A 482 -43.33 20.08 0.73
C GLN A 482 -43.18 19.26 2.03
N GLY A 483 -41.97 19.14 2.59
CA GLY A 483 -41.71 18.47 3.86
C GLY A 483 -41.59 16.95 3.78
N GLN A 484 -41.40 16.40 2.58
CA GLN A 484 -41.13 14.96 2.39
C GLN A 484 -39.73 14.61 2.85
N SER A 485 -39.52 13.36 3.25
CA SER A 485 -38.19 12.87 3.64
C SER A 485 -37.23 12.81 2.45
N VAL A 486 -35.93 12.82 2.72
CA VAL A 486 -34.89 12.71 1.69
C VAL A 486 -35.05 11.42 0.89
N ASP A 487 -35.38 10.32 1.55
CA ASP A 487 -35.59 9.01 0.90
C ASP A 487 -36.79 9.00 -0.04
N GLU A 488 -37.90 9.66 0.35
CA GLU A 488 -39.07 9.83 -0.51
C GLU A 488 -38.76 10.73 -1.71
N ALA A 489 -38.00 11.82 -1.51
CA ALA A 489 -37.59 12.70 -2.58
C ALA A 489 -36.61 12.01 -3.58
N MET A 490 -35.74 11.13 -3.11
CA MET A 490 -34.89 10.28 -3.95
C MET A 490 -35.70 9.26 -4.76
N ASN A 491 -36.73 8.65 -4.17
CA ASN A 491 -37.60 7.73 -4.87
C ASN A 491 -38.41 8.43 -5.98
N ILE A 492 -38.82 9.69 -5.79
CA ILE A 492 -39.51 10.48 -6.82
C ILE A 492 -38.58 10.69 -8.03
N ILE A 493 -37.28 10.99 -7.83
CA ILE A 493 -36.31 11.07 -8.93
C ILE A 493 -36.19 9.72 -9.63
N ALA A 494 -36.00 8.63 -8.88
CA ALA A 494 -35.83 7.30 -9.46
C ALA A 494 -37.06 6.88 -10.33
N GLN A 495 -38.25 7.23 -9.91
CA GLN A 495 -39.48 6.95 -10.66
C GLN A 495 -39.69 7.89 -11.86
N SER A 496 -39.27 9.15 -11.77
CA SER A 496 -39.38 10.14 -12.84
C SER A 496 -38.19 10.11 -13.82
N TYR A 497 -37.12 9.37 -13.52
CA TYR A 497 -35.93 9.29 -14.34
C TYR A 497 -36.21 9.00 -15.85
N PRO A 498 -37.10 8.10 -16.24
CA PRO A 498 -37.42 7.86 -17.65
C PRO A 498 -38.17 9.01 -18.34
N LEU A 499 -38.68 9.98 -17.59
CA LEU A 499 -39.46 11.11 -18.07
C LEU A 499 -38.72 12.45 -17.97
N LEU A 500 -37.49 12.45 -17.43
CA LEU A 500 -36.69 13.66 -17.31
C LEU A 500 -36.11 14.04 -18.67
N ASP A 501 -36.23 15.31 -19.03
CA ASP A 501 -35.61 15.87 -20.23
C ASP A 501 -34.13 16.14 -20.00
N ASP A 502 -33.28 15.21 -20.43
CA ASP A 502 -31.83 15.28 -20.36
C ASP A 502 -31.14 15.75 -21.66
N SER A 503 -31.96 16.17 -22.66
CA SER A 503 -31.48 16.52 -23.99
C SER A 503 -30.42 17.63 -24.00
N THR A 504 -30.57 18.63 -23.12
CA THR A 504 -29.57 19.70 -22.97
C THR A 504 -28.26 19.21 -22.42
N LEU A 505 -28.28 18.31 -21.42
CA LEU A 505 -27.08 17.72 -20.82
C LEU A 505 -26.39 16.77 -21.80
N GLN A 506 -27.16 15.96 -22.54
CA GLN A 506 -26.63 15.09 -23.60
C GLN A 506 -25.96 15.90 -24.71
N THR A 507 -26.53 17.03 -25.10
CA THR A 507 -25.94 17.91 -26.12
C THR A 507 -24.62 18.49 -25.64
N LEU A 508 -24.53 19.00 -24.41
CA LEU A 508 -23.31 19.53 -23.83
C LEU A 508 -22.23 18.45 -23.70
N LEU A 509 -22.62 17.24 -23.24
CA LEU A 509 -21.70 16.11 -23.12
C LEU A 509 -21.17 15.64 -24.48
N SER A 510 -22.05 15.59 -25.49
CA SER A 510 -21.67 15.22 -26.85
C SER A 510 -20.71 16.23 -27.47
N GLN A 511 -20.90 17.53 -27.23
CA GLN A 511 -19.98 18.58 -27.66
C GLN A 511 -18.62 18.45 -26.98
N ALA A 512 -18.57 18.19 -25.66
CA ALA A 512 -17.34 18.00 -24.93
C ALA A 512 -16.55 16.75 -25.41
N ILE A 513 -17.24 15.64 -25.65
CA ILE A 513 -16.64 14.41 -26.19
C ILE A 513 -16.11 14.64 -27.61
N PHE A 514 -16.89 15.34 -28.46
CA PHE A 514 -16.44 15.66 -29.83
C PHE A 514 -15.18 16.52 -29.84
N VAL A 515 -15.11 17.55 -28.99
CA VAL A 515 -13.93 18.38 -28.84
C VAL A 515 -12.73 17.57 -28.36
N ALA A 516 -12.91 16.70 -27.38
CA ALA A 516 -11.85 15.82 -26.87
C ALA A 516 -11.38 14.80 -27.93
N ASP A 517 -12.27 14.23 -28.75
CA ASP A 517 -11.92 13.31 -29.85
C ASP A 517 -11.14 14.03 -30.95
N VAL A 518 -11.57 15.24 -31.34
CA VAL A 518 -10.86 16.06 -32.33
C VAL A 518 -9.47 16.43 -31.84
N TRP A 519 -9.35 16.81 -30.55
CA TRP A 519 -8.05 17.13 -29.95
C TRP A 519 -7.13 15.90 -29.90
N GLY A 520 -7.68 14.73 -29.50
CA GLY A 520 -6.93 13.48 -29.47
C GLY A 520 -6.41 13.06 -30.86
N ARG A 521 -7.19 13.28 -31.93
CA ARG A 521 -6.79 12.96 -33.30
C ARG A 521 -5.73 13.91 -33.83
N LEU A 522 -5.80 15.18 -33.47
CA LEU A 522 -4.80 16.20 -33.89
C LEU A 522 -3.43 15.97 -33.24
N HIS A 523 -3.37 15.30 -32.07
CA HIS A 523 -2.15 15.04 -31.30
C HIS A 523 -1.70 13.58 -31.31
N ALA A 524 -2.36 12.71 -32.06
CA ALA A 524 -1.98 11.30 -32.16
C ALA A 524 -0.74 11.05 -33.03
N ASP A 525 -0.35 12.03 -33.84
CA ASP A 525 0.76 11.95 -34.79
C ASP A 525 1.98 12.86 -34.42
N SER A 526 2.01 13.43 -33.19
CA SER A 526 3.11 14.29 -32.72
C SER A 526 4.03 13.59 -31.71
#